data_ff5a47f758b02a3299a75a523484c505
#
_entry.id   ff5a47f758b02a3299a75a523484c505
#
_cell.length_a   1.000
_cell.length_b   1.000
_cell.length_c   1.000
_cell.angle_alpha   90.00
_cell.angle_beta   90.00
_cell.angle_gamma   90.00
#
_symmetry.space_group_name_H-M   'P 1'
#
loop_
_entity.id
_entity.type
_entity.pdbx_description
1 polymer ?
#
loop_
_entity_poly.entity_id
_entity_poly.type
_entity_poly.pdbx_seq_one_letter_code
_entity_poly.pdbx_strand_id
1 'polypeptide(L)'
;MHLPEPDPARLAKKEAAVKALLAVLPRECVLHSAEDLIAYECDGVSAYRQAPMAVVLPRSTDEVSAVMKILHGLELPVVPWGAGTGLSGGALPLGDGVTVALAKMRRILDIDLDNGCAVVQPGVTNARISQAVATEGFYYAPDPSSQIACSIGGNVAENSGGVHCLKYGVTTNNLLGLEVVLADGEVLRVGGKSLDAPGYDLMGLLTGSEGLLGIITEVTVRLLRKPETARAVLAVFDTVEASGQAVADVIAAGMVPAGMEIMDKLAIEASEDYAKAGYPVGKEAILLIEHDGPEVEVDYLLQRTEVVLRAAGATEIRVSKSEKERLLFWAGRKAAFPAMGRISPDYYCMDGTIPRGALAKVLGKIRELSGSYDLRVANVFHAGDGNLHPLLLYDGNVPGELEKAEQMGAEILKLCVDVGGVLTGEHGVGIEKRDLMTYQFNERDLDAMQYVKCSFDAESLLNPGKMFPVLRRCAEFGSMHIHGGKVPFPELERF
;
A
#
# COMPACT_ATOMS: atom_id res chain seq x y z
N MET A 1 11.59 -0.76 14.95
CA MET A 1 12.01 0.16 13.84
C MET A 1 12.90 1.28 14.37
N HIS A 2 13.89 1.75 13.59
CA HIS A 2 14.75 2.87 13.97
C HIS A 2 14.62 4.01 12.96
N LEU A 3 14.18 5.18 13.45
CA LEU A 3 14.15 6.42 12.67
C LEU A 3 15.58 6.99 12.58
N PRO A 4 15.96 7.60 11.43
CA PRO A 4 17.22 8.31 11.33
C PRO A 4 17.26 9.49 12.33
N GLU A 5 18.39 9.66 13.00
CA GLU A 5 18.61 10.86 13.84
C GLU A 5 18.71 12.10 12.94
N PRO A 6 18.05 13.22 13.30
CA PRO A 6 18.10 14.44 12.54
C PRO A 6 19.52 15.02 12.44
N ASP A 7 19.96 15.41 11.24
CA ASP A 7 21.27 16.05 11.01
C ASP A 7 21.23 17.52 11.48
N PRO A 8 22.07 17.92 12.48
CA PRO A 8 22.12 19.29 12.96
C PRO A 8 22.47 20.32 11.87
N ALA A 9 23.28 19.93 10.85
CA ALA A 9 23.64 20.80 9.75
C ALA A 9 22.44 21.11 8.84
N ARG A 10 21.55 20.15 8.63
CA ARG A 10 20.29 20.32 7.90
C ARG A 10 19.29 21.12 8.73
N LEU A 11 19.16 20.84 10.03
CA LEU A 11 18.30 21.59 10.93
C LEU A 11 18.63 23.08 10.97
N ALA A 12 19.92 23.44 10.90
CA ALA A 12 20.36 24.83 10.83
C ALA A 12 19.88 25.58 9.57
N LYS A 13 19.46 24.86 8.52
CA LYS A 13 18.90 25.44 7.27
C LYS A 13 17.40 25.75 7.35
N LYS A 14 16.70 25.40 8.44
CA LYS A 14 15.22 25.53 8.59
C LYS A 14 14.71 26.92 8.24
N GLU A 15 15.27 27.98 8.82
CA GLU A 15 14.80 29.36 8.59
C GLU A 15 14.99 29.80 7.13
N ALA A 16 16.14 29.42 6.53
CA ALA A 16 16.42 29.72 5.12
C ALA A 16 15.46 28.98 4.19
N ALA A 17 15.17 27.70 4.48
CA ALA A 17 14.22 26.90 3.73
C ALA A 17 12.79 27.48 3.81
N VAL A 18 12.30 27.77 5.01
CA VAL A 18 10.95 28.35 5.21
C VAL A 18 10.83 29.69 4.48
N LYS A 19 11.85 30.57 4.56
CA LYS A 19 11.86 31.85 3.84
C LYS A 19 11.81 31.65 2.33
N ALA A 20 12.56 30.71 1.78
CA ALA A 20 12.58 30.44 0.34
C ALA A 20 11.24 29.83 -0.13
N LEU A 21 10.67 28.90 0.64
CA LEU A 21 9.36 28.29 0.36
C LEU A 21 8.22 29.32 0.38
N LEU A 22 8.23 30.27 1.31
CA LEU A 22 7.28 31.39 1.38
C LEU A 22 7.39 32.35 0.19
N ALA A 23 8.48 32.34 -0.57
CA ALA A 23 8.62 33.14 -1.78
C ALA A 23 7.91 32.53 -3.01
N VAL A 24 7.65 31.21 -2.99
CA VAL A 24 7.04 30.48 -4.11
C VAL A 24 5.65 29.92 -3.78
N LEU A 25 5.31 29.80 -2.50
CA LEU A 25 4.00 29.33 -2.05
C LEU A 25 3.27 30.37 -1.20
N PRO A 26 1.92 30.37 -1.21
CA PRO A 26 1.14 31.15 -0.25
C PRO A 26 1.47 30.76 1.20
N ARG A 27 1.35 31.74 2.10
CA ARG A 27 1.68 31.53 3.52
C ARG A 27 0.93 30.37 4.16
N GLU A 28 -0.34 30.20 3.82
CA GLU A 28 -1.20 29.10 4.30
C GLU A 28 -0.85 27.71 3.69
N CYS A 29 0.14 27.69 2.81
CA CYS A 29 0.67 26.46 2.20
C CYS A 29 2.06 26.09 2.74
N VAL A 30 2.60 26.85 3.72
CA VAL A 30 3.89 26.56 4.36
C VAL A 30 3.67 26.51 5.87
N LEU A 31 3.62 25.29 6.40
CA LEU A 31 3.40 25.00 7.81
C LEU A 31 4.76 24.76 8.49
N HIS A 32 5.03 25.45 9.59
CA HIS A 32 6.32 25.35 10.27
C HIS A 32 6.26 25.60 11.78
N SER A 33 5.07 25.90 12.34
CA SER A 33 4.86 25.95 13.78
C SER A 33 4.74 24.56 14.35
N ALA A 34 5.09 24.36 15.62
CA ALA A 34 5.02 23.06 16.27
C ALA A 34 3.60 22.47 16.24
N GLU A 35 2.59 23.34 16.42
CA GLU A 35 1.18 22.96 16.44
C GLU A 35 0.72 22.47 15.07
N ASP A 36 1.13 23.12 13.98
CA ASP A 36 0.76 22.74 12.62
C ASP A 36 1.37 21.40 12.19
N LEU A 37 2.58 21.08 12.71
CA LEU A 37 3.34 19.91 12.31
C LEU A 37 2.80 18.61 12.95
N ILE A 38 2.09 18.68 14.07
CA ILE A 38 1.51 17.52 14.76
C ILE A 38 0.63 16.67 13.84
N ALA A 39 -0.13 17.32 12.93
CA ALA A 39 -0.99 16.61 11.98
C ALA A 39 -0.24 15.74 10.95
N TYR A 40 1.08 15.89 10.88
CA TYR A 40 1.95 15.21 9.91
C TYR A 40 3.08 14.42 10.59
N GLU A 41 3.02 14.18 11.89
CA GLU A 41 4.10 13.51 12.64
C GLU A 41 4.13 11.98 12.47
N CYS A 42 3.06 11.37 11.96
CA CYS A 42 2.98 9.93 11.71
C CYS A 42 2.06 9.63 10.52
N ASP A 43 2.26 8.50 9.86
CA ASP A 43 1.30 7.90 8.94
C ASP A 43 0.39 6.88 9.67
N GLY A 44 -0.13 5.87 8.96
CA GLY A 44 -0.97 4.84 9.57
C GLY A 44 -0.26 3.94 10.58
N VAL A 45 1.08 3.93 10.60
CA VAL A 45 1.88 3.26 11.65
C VAL A 45 2.04 4.18 12.84
N SER A 46 0.96 4.37 13.60
CA SER A 46 0.86 5.36 14.68
C SER A 46 1.80 5.13 15.87
N ALA A 47 2.43 3.95 15.94
CA ALA A 47 3.44 3.63 16.96
C ALA A 47 4.72 4.47 16.82
N TYR A 48 4.98 5.06 15.66
CA TYR A 48 6.16 5.85 15.37
C TYR A 48 5.78 7.27 14.99
N ARG A 49 6.44 8.24 15.60
CA ARG A 49 6.14 9.67 15.41
C ARG A 49 7.41 10.47 15.28
N GLN A 50 7.47 11.34 14.31
CA GLN A 50 8.54 12.31 14.12
C GLN A 50 8.01 13.57 13.42
N ALA A 51 8.11 14.73 14.05
CA ALA A 51 7.71 15.99 13.42
C ALA A 51 8.75 16.39 12.35
N PRO A 52 8.31 16.79 11.11
CA PRO A 52 9.21 17.32 10.10
C PRO A 52 9.69 18.72 10.43
N MET A 53 10.69 19.25 9.71
CA MET A 53 11.08 20.67 9.84
C MET A 53 9.98 21.62 9.39
N ALA A 54 9.32 21.29 8.30
CA ALA A 54 8.20 22.04 7.72
C ALA A 54 7.34 21.10 6.86
N VAL A 55 6.10 21.51 6.62
CA VAL A 55 5.20 20.88 5.65
C VAL A 55 4.80 21.91 4.61
N VAL A 56 4.84 21.53 3.34
CA VAL A 56 4.35 22.37 2.24
C VAL A 56 3.15 21.70 1.55
N LEU A 57 2.20 22.53 1.13
CA LEU A 57 0.92 22.12 0.54
C LEU A 57 0.78 22.73 -0.88
N PRO A 58 1.55 22.27 -1.87
CA PRO A 58 1.46 22.77 -3.23
C PRO A 58 0.09 22.47 -3.86
N ARG A 59 -0.30 23.27 -4.87
CA ARG A 59 -1.60 23.23 -5.52
C ARG A 59 -1.51 22.84 -7.00
N SER A 60 -0.29 22.81 -7.54
CA SER A 60 0.01 22.49 -8.93
C SER A 60 1.37 21.84 -9.09
N THR A 61 1.61 21.21 -10.24
CA THR A 61 2.90 20.64 -10.63
C THR A 61 4.02 21.70 -10.61
N ASP A 62 3.72 22.90 -11.10
CA ASP A 62 4.68 24.02 -11.10
C ASP A 62 5.10 24.42 -9.68
N GLU A 63 4.15 24.43 -8.73
CA GLU A 63 4.46 24.70 -7.32
C GLU A 63 5.31 23.56 -6.71
N VAL A 64 5.04 22.27 -7.05
CA VAL A 64 5.88 21.14 -6.62
C VAL A 64 7.28 21.28 -7.21
N SER A 65 7.40 21.56 -8.51
CA SER A 65 8.69 21.77 -9.18
C SER A 65 9.51 22.90 -8.51
N ALA A 66 8.86 24.04 -8.23
CA ALA A 66 9.52 25.16 -7.56
C ALA A 66 10.00 24.81 -6.15
N VAL A 67 9.18 24.06 -5.38
CA VAL A 67 9.54 23.54 -4.05
C VAL A 67 10.74 22.61 -4.16
N MET A 68 10.71 21.66 -5.08
CA MET A 68 11.80 20.70 -5.24
C MET A 68 13.12 21.36 -5.64
N LYS A 69 13.11 22.35 -6.55
CA LYS A 69 14.31 23.13 -6.90
C LYS A 69 14.93 23.84 -5.70
N ILE A 70 14.09 24.38 -4.80
CA ILE A 70 14.57 25.03 -3.57
C ILE A 70 15.19 23.99 -2.63
N LEU A 71 14.50 22.88 -2.37
CA LEU A 71 14.95 21.87 -1.42
C LEU A 71 16.19 21.12 -1.92
N HIS A 72 16.26 20.83 -3.22
CA HIS A 72 17.46 20.29 -3.87
C HIS A 72 18.65 21.26 -3.73
N GLY A 73 18.47 22.54 -4.04
CA GLY A 73 19.55 23.56 -3.89
C GLY A 73 20.00 23.77 -2.43
N LEU A 74 19.19 23.40 -1.46
CA LEU A 74 19.52 23.39 -0.04
C LEU A 74 20.00 22.05 0.49
N GLU A 75 20.00 21.01 -0.33
CA GLU A 75 20.33 19.61 0.04
C GLU A 75 19.46 19.10 1.23
N LEU A 76 18.18 19.41 1.21
CA LEU A 76 17.24 19.02 2.25
C LEU A 76 16.41 17.82 1.84
N PRO A 77 16.29 16.80 2.70
CA PRO A 77 15.45 15.64 2.46
C PRO A 77 13.98 16.01 2.28
N VAL A 78 13.32 15.29 1.40
CA VAL A 78 11.90 15.46 1.08
C VAL A 78 11.16 14.16 1.33
N VAL A 79 10.06 14.25 2.07
CA VAL A 79 9.11 13.14 2.25
C VAL A 79 7.82 13.49 1.52
N PRO A 80 7.49 12.83 0.40
CA PRO A 80 6.18 12.96 -0.22
C PRO A 80 5.07 12.44 0.69
N TRP A 81 3.95 13.15 0.73
CA TRP A 81 2.82 12.79 1.58
C TRP A 81 1.52 12.83 0.79
N GLY A 82 0.83 11.70 0.72
CA GLY A 82 -0.52 11.60 0.14
C GLY A 82 -1.59 11.95 1.17
N ALA A 83 -2.19 10.91 1.76
CA ALA A 83 -3.22 11.03 2.80
C ALA A 83 -2.77 10.51 4.17
N GLY A 84 -1.55 9.99 4.30
CA GLY A 84 -1.02 9.44 5.55
C GLY A 84 -1.71 8.14 6.01
N THR A 85 -2.31 7.38 5.09
CA THR A 85 -3.01 6.11 5.38
C THR A 85 -2.13 4.88 5.24
N GLY A 86 -0.87 5.02 4.79
CA GLY A 86 0.07 3.91 4.61
C GLY A 86 0.43 3.23 5.93
N LEU A 87 0.69 1.92 5.88
CA LEU A 87 0.93 1.07 7.05
C LEU A 87 2.36 0.51 7.10
N SER A 88 3.30 1.10 6.37
CA SER A 88 4.71 0.68 6.34
C SER A 88 5.70 1.75 6.85
N GLY A 89 5.21 2.93 7.24
CA GLY A 89 6.07 4.07 7.56
C GLY A 89 6.67 4.75 6.32
N GLY A 90 6.10 4.49 5.13
CA GLY A 90 6.54 5.09 3.86
C GLY A 90 6.41 6.62 3.84
N ALA A 91 5.36 7.17 4.43
CA ALA A 91 5.15 8.61 4.57
C ALA A 91 5.65 9.19 5.90
N LEU A 92 6.22 8.40 6.81
CA LEU A 92 6.71 8.88 8.10
C LEU A 92 7.77 9.97 7.89
N PRO A 93 7.61 11.18 8.49
CA PRO A 93 8.51 12.30 8.25
C PRO A 93 9.94 12.07 8.75
N LEU A 94 10.85 12.89 8.24
CA LEU A 94 12.20 13.02 8.76
C LEU A 94 12.32 14.33 9.54
N GLY A 95 12.95 14.28 10.73
CA GLY A 95 13.08 15.44 11.62
C GLY A 95 13.89 16.59 11.01
N ASP A 96 14.81 16.29 10.09
CA ASP A 96 15.65 17.21 9.34
C ASP A 96 15.19 17.38 7.87
N GLY A 97 13.97 16.95 7.54
CA GLY A 97 13.38 16.99 6.21
C GLY A 97 12.15 17.86 6.10
N VAL A 98 11.69 18.09 4.86
CA VAL A 98 10.46 18.80 4.54
C VAL A 98 9.44 17.80 3.96
N THR A 99 8.23 17.82 4.52
CA THR A 99 7.12 17.00 3.98
C THR A 99 6.39 17.78 2.88
N VAL A 100 6.23 17.16 1.71
CA VAL A 100 5.46 17.72 0.59
C VAL A 100 4.11 17.01 0.53
N ALA A 101 3.08 17.65 1.10
CA ALA A 101 1.74 17.10 1.22
C ALA A 101 0.85 17.55 0.06
N LEU A 102 0.35 16.57 -0.71
CA LEU A 102 -0.37 16.81 -1.97
C LEU A 102 -1.90 16.97 -1.80
N ALA A 103 -2.36 17.10 -0.56
CA ALA A 103 -3.78 17.16 -0.23
C ALA A 103 -4.56 18.35 -0.89
N LYS A 104 -3.88 19.42 -1.35
CA LYS A 104 -4.51 20.51 -2.09
C LYS A 104 -4.61 20.25 -3.60
N MET A 105 -3.92 19.27 -4.14
CA MET A 105 -3.99 18.83 -5.53
C MET A 105 -5.08 17.77 -5.72
N ARG A 106 -6.36 18.16 -5.73
CA ARG A 106 -7.52 17.26 -5.67
C ARG A 106 -8.57 17.47 -6.77
N ARG A 107 -8.13 17.93 -7.94
CA ARG A 107 -9.01 18.11 -9.10
C ARG A 107 -9.00 16.86 -9.98
N ILE A 108 -10.17 16.51 -10.51
CA ILE A 108 -10.31 15.65 -11.68
C ILE A 108 -10.15 16.60 -12.86
N LEU A 109 -9.12 16.39 -13.67
CA LEU A 109 -8.71 17.31 -14.74
C LEU A 109 -9.46 17.01 -16.03
N ASP A 110 -9.66 15.71 -16.31
CA ASP A 110 -10.35 15.24 -17.53
C ASP A 110 -11.03 13.89 -17.25
N ILE A 111 -12.17 13.66 -17.90
CA ILE A 111 -12.88 12.37 -17.96
C ILE A 111 -13.13 12.07 -19.42
N ASP A 112 -12.49 11.04 -19.94
CA ASP A 112 -12.53 10.62 -21.31
C ASP A 112 -13.12 9.21 -21.40
N LEU A 113 -14.45 9.14 -21.51
CA LEU A 113 -15.18 7.88 -21.54
C LEU A 113 -14.99 7.12 -22.87
N ASP A 114 -14.70 7.82 -23.97
CA ASP A 114 -14.43 7.20 -25.26
C ASP A 114 -13.13 6.39 -25.21
N ASN A 115 -12.13 6.88 -24.49
CA ASN A 115 -10.87 6.17 -24.25
C ASN A 115 -10.87 5.37 -22.93
N GLY A 116 -11.97 5.39 -22.15
CA GLY A 116 -12.12 4.67 -20.91
C GLY A 116 -11.09 5.10 -19.85
N CYS A 117 -10.83 6.41 -19.70
CA CYS A 117 -9.85 6.90 -18.74
C CYS A 117 -10.25 8.23 -18.09
N ALA A 118 -9.54 8.58 -17.00
CA ALA A 118 -9.62 9.89 -16.37
C ALA A 118 -8.23 10.39 -15.98
N VAL A 119 -8.00 11.68 -16.10
CA VAL A 119 -6.78 12.37 -15.63
C VAL A 119 -7.10 13.08 -14.34
N VAL A 120 -6.36 12.77 -13.29
CA VAL A 120 -6.64 13.25 -11.94
C VAL A 120 -5.38 13.73 -11.23
N GLN A 121 -5.52 14.70 -10.35
CA GLN A 121 -4.44 15.15 -9.46
C GLN A 121 -4.23 14.15 -8.30
N PRO A 122 -3.02 14.05 -7.73
CA PRO A 122 -2.63 12.99 -6.79
C PRO A 122 -3.40 13.00 -5.48
N GLY A 123 -3.93 14.13 -5.03
CA GLY A 123 -4.73 14.26 -3.80
C GLY A 123 -6.21 13.92 -3.98
N VAL A 124 -6.66 13.48 -5.16
CA VAL A 124 -8.01 12.95 -5.35
C VAL A 124 -8.13 11.63 -4.58
N THR A 125 -9.20 11.46 -3.78
CA THR A 125 -9.40 10.19 -3.09
C THR A 125 -9.82 9.10 -4.08
N ASN A 126 -9.39 7.87 -3.83
CA ASN A 126 -9.69 6.72 -4.69
C ASN A 126 -11.18 6.61 -4.99
N ALA A 127 -12.04 6.61 -3.96
CA ALA A 127 -13.49 6.50 -4.12
C ALA A 127 -14.11 7.63 -4.94
N ARG A 128 -13.53 8.85 -4.93
CA ARG A 128 -14.05 9.99 -5.67
C ARG A 128 -13.95 9.80 -7.18
N ILE A 129 -12.96 9.05 -7.65
CA ILE A 129 -12.81 8.75 -9.09
C ILE A 129 -14.04 7.96 -9.56
N SER A 130 -14.37 6.86 -8.88
CA SER A 130 -15.54 6.06 -9.19
C SER A 130 -16.85 6.85 -9.04
N GLN A 131 -16.96 7.70 -8.01
CA GLN A 131 -18.14 8.55 -7.81
C GLN A 131 -18.35 9.53 -8.98
N ALA A 132 -17.28 10.08 -9.53
CA ALA A 132 -17.35 11.07 -10.61
C ALA A 132 -17.87 10.49 -11.93
N VAL A 133 -17.73 9.18 -12.16
CA VAL A 133 -18.12 8.50 -13.41
C VAL A 133 -19.27 7.50 -13.21
N ALA A 134 -19.82 7.44 -12.00
CA ALA A 134 -20.85 6.45 -11.64
C ALA A 134 -22.15 6.57 -12.43
N THR A 135 -22.59 7.80 -12.76
CA THR A 135 -23.80 8.08 -13.55
C THR A 135 -23.68 7.60 -14.98
N GLU A 136 -22.46 7.53 -15.50
CA GLU A 136 -22.16 7.06 -16.86
C GLU A 136 -21.93 5.54 -16.91
N GLY A 137 -22.08 4.85 -15.78
CA GLY A 137 -21.91 3.39 -15.68
C GLY A 137 -20.47 2.93 -15.71
N PHE A 138 -19.52 3.80 -15.28
CA PHE A 138 -18.11 3.47 -15.16
C PHE A 138 -17.65 3.48 -13.69
N TYR A 139 -16.45 2.92 -13.44
CA TYR A 139 -15.79 2.95 -12.14
C TYR A 139 -14.27 2.74 -12.29
N TYR A 140 -13.53 3.10 -11.25
CA TYR A 140 -12.12 2.77 -11.07
C TYR A 140 -12.03 1.50 -10.21
N ALA A 141 -11.35 0.47 -10.72
CA ALA A 141 -11.45 -0.87 -10.14
C ALA A 141 -10.68 -1.08 -8.83
N PRO A 142 -9.42 -0.63 -8.64
CA PRO A 142 -8.73 -0.80 -7.37
C PRO A 142 -9.48 -0.13 -6.21
N ASP A 143 -9.76 -0.92 -5.16
CA ASP A 143 -10.61 -0.49 -4.04
C ASP A 143 -9.99 -0.80 -2.67
N PRO A 144 -8.85 -0.18 -2.32
CA PRO A 144 -8.23 -0.37 -1.02
C PRO A 144 -9.24 -0.10 0.11
N SER A 145 -9.08 -0.75 1.25
CA SER A 145 -9.97 -0.58 2.40
C SER A 145 -10.07 0.89 2.84
N SER A 146 -9.03 1.67 2.62
CA SER A 146 -8.95 3.10 2.89
C SER A 146 -9.48 3.99 1.75
N GLN A 147 -10.15 3.48 0.72
CA GLN A 147 -10.52 4.20 -0.52
C GLN A 147 -11.26 5.54 -0.32
N ILE A 148 -11.96 5.71 0.80
CA ILE A 148 -12.64 6.97 1.14
C ILE A 148 -11.69 8.06 1.62
N ALA A 149 -10.50 7.70 2.07
CA ALA A 149 -9.50 8.58 2.67
C ALA A 149 -8.19 8.63 1.88
N CYS A 150 -7.69 7.47 1.39
CA CYS A 150 -6.43 7.41 0.65
C CYS A 150 -6.49 8.23 -0.65
N SER A 151 -5.33 8.75 -1.04
CA SER A 151 -5.17 9.55 -2.26
C SER A 151 -4.65 8.68 -3.42
N ILE A 152 -5.03 9.01 -4.65
CA ILE A 152 -4.58 8.25 -5.82
C ILE A 152 -3.05 8.32 -6.00
N GLY A 153 -2.41 9.45 -5.67
CA GLY A 153 -0.96 9.56 -5.69
C GLY A 153 -0.27 8.64 -4.69
N GLY A 154 -0.88 8.45 -3.49
CA GLY A 154 -0.44 7.45 -2.52
C GLY A 154 -0.66 6.03 -3.02
N ASN A 155 -1.81 5.75 -3.65
CA ASN A 155 -2.06 4.42 -4.24
C ASN A 155 -1.03 4.07 -5.33
N VAL A 156 -0.62 5.04 -6.15
CA VAL A 156 0.45 4.83 -7.14
C VAL A 156 1.80 4.62 -6.44
N ALA A 157 2.13 5.43 -5.44
CA ALA A 157 3.41 5.33 -4.73
C ALA A 157 3.61 3.97 -4.04
N GLU A 158 2.54 3.38 -3.48
CA GLU A 158 2.58 2.08 -2.80
C GLU A 158 2.19 0.91 -3.73
N ASN A 159 1.67 1.17 -4.93
CA ASN A 159 1.02 0.16 -5.77
C ASN A 159 -0.15 -0.53 -5.04
N SER A 160 -0.99 0.26 -4.39
CA SER A 160 -2.07 -0.25 -3.54
C SER A 160 -3.01 -1.20 -4.26
N GLY A 161 -3.47 -2.20 -3.53
CA GLY A 161 -4.42 -3.20 -3.97
C GLY A 161 -5.83 -2.99 -3.42
N GLY A 162 -6.46 -4.07 -2.97
CA GLY A 162 -7.80 -4.12 -2.40
C GLY A 162 -8.51 -5.44 -2.68
N VAL A 163 -9.79 -5.49 -2.34
CA VAL A 163 -10.61 -6.71 -2.39
C VAL A 163 -10.71 -7.32 -3.79
N HIS A 164 -10.76 -6.47 -4.82
CA HIS A 164 -11.03 -6.89 -6.20
C HIS A 164 -9.76 -7.10 -7.05
N CYS A 165 -8.56 -7.10 -6.43
CA CYS A 165 -7.29 -7.25 -7.14
C CYS A 165 -7.12 -8.59 -7.84
N LEU A 166 -7.74 -9.66 -7.34
CA LEU A 166 -7.70 -10.98 -7.98
C LEU A 166 -8.13 -10.92 -9.46
N LYS A 167 -9.20 -10.20 -9.77
CA LYS A 167 -9.77 -10.09 -11.12
C LYS A 167 -9.24 -8.87 -11.88
N TYR A 168 -9.11 -7.74 -11.21
CA TYR A 168 -8.89 -6.46 -11.85
C TYR A 168 -7.47 -5.94 -11.69
N GLY A 169 -6.63 -6.62 -10.90
CA GLY A 169 -5.26 -6.22 -10.61
C GLY A 169 -5.17 -5.09 -9.59
N VAL A 170 -3.95 -4.79 -9.20
CA VAL A 170 -3.58 -3.68 -8.31
C VAL A 170 -3.49 -2.36 -9.09
N THR A 171 -3.04 -1.29 -8.46
CA THR A 171 -2.95 0.04 -9.07
C THR A 171 -2.19 0.04 -10.39
N THR A 172 -1.01 -0.61 -10.48
CA THR A 172 -0.20 -0.65 -11.71
C THR A 172 -0.95 -1.18 -12.93
N ASN A 173 -1.88 -2.12 -12.75
CA ASN A 173 -2.68 -2.70 -13.85
C ASN A 173 -3.77 -1.75 -14.35
N ASN A 174 -4.03 -0.67 -13.63
CA ASN A 174 -5.10 0.29 -13.86
C ASN A 174 -4.59 1.71 -14.13
N LEU A 175 -3.30 1.86 -14.43
CA LEU A 175 -2.66 3.11 -14.84
C LEU A 175 -2.40 3.13 -16.34
N LEU A 176 -2.53 4.32 -16.94
CA LEU A 176 -2.21 4.60 -18.32
C LEU A 176 -1.11 5.66 -18.47
N GLY A 177 -0.94 6.54 -17.48
CA GLY A 177 0.09 7.58 -17.51
C GLY A 177 0.30 8.26 -16.17
N LEU A 178 1.49 8.84 -16.01
CA LEU A 178 1.90 9.60 -14.83
C LEU A 178 2.60 10.90 -15.25
N GLU A 179 2.40 11.95 -14.47
CA GLU A 179 3.28 13.11 -14.39
C GLU A 179 3.96 13.11 -13.03
N VAL A 180 5.28 13.28 -13.02
CA VAL A 180 6.12 13.16 -11.82
C VAL A 180 7.14 14.29 -11.79
N VAL A 181 7.33 14.89 -10.63
CA VAL A 181 8.42 15.85 -10.39
C VAL A 181 9.60 15.12 -9.76
N LEU A 182 10.77 15.20 -10.40
CA LEU A 182 12.00 14.55 -9.97
C LEU A 182 12.68 15.31 -8.82
N ALA A 183 13.77 14.75 -8.28
CA ALA A 183 14.50 15.33 -7.16
C ALA A 183 15.02 16.75 -7.44
N ASP A 184 15.45 17.03 -8.66
CA ASP A 184 15.95 18.34 -9.13
C ASP A 184 14.85 19.33 -9.52
N GLY A 185 13.57 18.89 -9.45
CA GLY A 185 12.40 19.69 -9.82
C GLY A 185 12.03 19.63 -11.31
N GLU A 186 12.71 18.82 -12.13
CA GLU A 186 12.30 18.57 -13.51
C GLU A 186 11.01 17.74 -13.55
N VAL A 187 10.19 17.96 -14.60
CA VAL A 187 8.90 17.30 -14.78
C VAL A 187 9.02 16.19 -15.83
N LEU A 188 8.77 14.97 -15.41
CA LEU A 188 8.73 13.79 -16.26
C LEU A 188 7.28 13.40 -16.55
N ARG A 189 6.95 13.09 -17.83
CA ARG A 189 5.68 12.49 -18.23
C ARG A 189 5.93 11.14 -18.86
N VAL A 190 5.20 10.12 -18.40
CA VAL A 190 5.27 8.75 -18.90
C VAL A 190 3.87 8.23 -19.20
N GLY A 191 3.71 7.47 -20.28
CA GLY A 191 2.41 6.98 -20.71
C GLY A 191 1.48 8.09 -21.25
N GLY A 192 0.19 7.89 -21.11
CA GLY A 192 -0.85 8.79 -21.60
C GLY A 192 -2.19 8.07 -21.70
N LYS A 193 -3.05 8.46 -22.67
CA LYS A 193 -4.35 7.80 -22.89
C LYS A 193 -4.24 6.51 -23.73
N SER A 194 -3.09 6.24 -24.34
CA SER A 194 -2.84 5.01 -25.10
C SER A 194 -2.53 3.84 -24.15
N LEU A 195 -2.91 2.62 -24.56
CA LEU A 195 -2.65 1.40 -23.78
C LEU A 195 -1.18 0.98 -23.82
N ASP A 196 -0.43 1.47 -24.80
CA ASP A 196 1.00 1.16 -24.98
C ASP A 196 1.87 2.39 -24.79
N ALA A 197 3.05 2.19 -24.19
CA ALA A 197 4.11 3.19 -24.10
C ALA A 197 5.40 2.62 -24.71
N PRO A 198 6.06 3.31 -25.67
CA PRO A 198 7.32 2.85 -26.23
C PRO A 198 8.47 3.03 -25.22
N GLY A 199 9.48 2.16 -25.30
CA GLY A 199 10.67 2.21 -24.47
C GLY A 199 10.59 1.37 -23.20
N TYR A 200 11.37 1.74 -22.19
CA TYR A 200 11.34 1.06 -20.89
C TYR A 200 10.04 1.38 -20.15
N ASP A 201 9.55 0.43 -19.35
CA ASP A 201 8.38 0.61 -18.51
C ASP A 201 8.71 1.49 -17.28
N LEU A 202 8.84 2.79 -17.52
CA LEU A 202 9.05 3.77 -16.44
C LEU A 202 7.80 3.94 -15.56
N MET A 203 6.61 3.66 -16.09
CA MET A 203 5.37 3.73 -15.32
C MET A 203 5.34 2.63 -14.26
N GLY A 204 5.67 1.39 -14.65
CA GLY A 204 5.81 0.28 -13.70
C GLY A 204 6.94 0.52 -12.68
N LEU A 205 8.03 1.18 -13.08
CA LEU A 205 9.13 1.53 -12.18
C LEU A 205 8.73 2.61 -11.15
N LEU A 206 7.98 3.61 -11.56
CA LEU A 206 7.51 4.70 -10.69
C LEU A 206 6.37 4.27 -9.76
N THR A 207 5.56 3.28 -10.19
CA THR A 207 4.49 2.70 -9.39
C THR A 207 5.07 1.76 -8.33
N GLY A 208 4.70 1.95 -7.06
CA GLY A 208 5.30 1.20 -5.95
C GLY A 208 6.70 1.68 -5.56
N SER A 209 7.12 2.88 -6.03
CA SER A 209 8.43 3.46 -5.68
C SER A 209 8.46 4.18 -4.33
N GLU A 210 7.36 4.21 -3.60
CA GLU A 210 7.24 4.80 -2.25
C GLU A 210 7.77 6.25 -2.17
N GLY A 211 7.64 7.01 -3.27
CA GLY A 211 8.14 8.39 -3.35
C GLY A 211 9.67 8.51 -3.40
N LEU A 212 10.41 7.42 -3.62
CA LEU A 212 11.86 7.44 -3.73
C LEU A 212 12.37 7.93 -5.10
N LEU A 213 11.54 7.82 -6.16
CA LEU A 213 11.95 8.15 -7.53
C LEU A 213 11.38 9.48 -8.03
N GLY A 214 10.41 10.06 -7.30
CA GLY A 214 9.78 11.33 -7.67
C GLY A 214 8.48 11.57 -6.92
N ILE A 215 7.91 12.76 -7.11
CA ILE A 215 6.63 13.18 -6.54
C ILE A 215 5.58 13.16 -7.64
N ILE A 216 4.56 12.30 -7.51
CA ILE A 216 3.48 12.15 -8.49
C ILE A 216 2.58 13.38 -8.45
N THR A 217 2.33 14.02 -9.59
CA THR A 217 1.53 15.24 -9.72
C THR A 217 0.28 15.11 -10.59
N GLU A 218 0.25 14.16 -11.53
CA GLU A 218 -0.93 13.74 -12.26
C GLU A 218 -0.94 12.23 -12.47
N VAL A 219 -2.14 11.65 -12.53
CA VAL A 219 -2.37 10.22 -12.76
C VAL A 219 -3.44 10.06 -13.82
N THR A 220 -3.13 9.34 -14.89
CA THR A 220 -4.13 8.87 -15.87
C THR A 220 -4.54 7.45 -15.47
N VAL A 221 -5.77 7.30 -15.00
CA VAL A 221 -6.34 6.03 -14.55
C VAL A 221 -7.23 5.41 -15.61
N ARG A 222 -7.24 4.09 -15.69
CA ARG A 222 -8.17 3.32 -16.52
C ARG A 222 -9.53 3.24 -15.83
N LEU A 223 -10.60 3.47 -16.59
CA LEU A 223 -11.97 3.31 -16.15
C LEU A 223 -12.57 2.04 -16.78
N LEU A 224 -13.28 1.27 -15.97
CA LEU A 224 -13.99 0.08 -16.41
C LEU A 224 -15.51 0.32 -16.40
N ARG A 225 -16.24 -0.38 -17.27
CA ARG A 225 -17.70 -0.44 -17.18
C ARG A 225 -18.10 -1.24 -15.95
N LYS A 226 -19.12 -0.77 -15.22
CA LYS A 226 -19.72 -1.53 -14.13
C LYS A 226 -20.26 -2.86 -14.66
N PRO A 227 -20.00 -3.97 -13.94
CA PRO A 227 -20.56 -5.26 -14.29
C PRO A 227 -22.09 -5.21 -14.24
N GLU A 228 -22.76 -6.04 -15.06
CA GLU A 228 -24.21 -6.15 -15.12
C GLU A 228 -24.79 -6.59 -13.77
N THR A 229 -24.15 -7.57 -13.14
CA THR A 229 -24.52 -8.06 -11.80
C THR A 229 -23.27 -8.43 -10.99
N ALA A 230 -23.44 -8.48 -9.66
CA ALA A 230 -22.46 -9.04 -8.73
C ALA A 230 -23.18 -9.82 -7.62
N ARG A 231 -22.65 -10.97 -7.26
CA ARG A 231 -23.21 -11.85 -6.22
C ARG A 231 -22.11 -12.33 -5.30
N ALA A 232 -22.34 -12.26 -4.00
CA ALA A 232 -21.42 -12.73 -2.99
C ALA A 232 -21.87 -14.06 -2.37
N VAL A 233 -20.89 -14.92 -2.12
CA VAL A 233 -21.03 -16.18 -1.39
C VAL A 233 -20.31 -16.04 -0.06
N LEU A 234 -20.97 -16.40 1.04
CA LEU A 234 -20.38 -16.59 2.36
C LEU A 234 -20.36 -18.06 2.66
N ALA A 235 -19.17 -18.65 2.78
CA ALA A 235 -18.96 -20.04 3.15
C ALA A 235 -18.32 -20.15 4.54
N VAL A 236 -18.77 -21.10 5.34
CA VAL A 236 -18.35 -21.33 6.73
C VAL A 236 -17.53 -22.62 6.82
N PHE A 237 -16.42 -22.58 7.56
CA PHE A 237 -15.53 -23.71 7.75
C PHE A 237 -15.26 -23.96 9.24
N ASP A 238 -15.05 -25.23 9.59
CA ASP A 238 -14.71 -25.67 10.95
C ASP A 238 -13.18 -25.52 11.25
N THR A 239 -12.35 -25.19 10.25
CA THR A 239 -10.93 -24.88 10.41
C THR A 239 -10.51 -23.78 9.43
N VAL A 240 -9.54 -22.96 9.84
CA VAL A 240 -8.99 -21.90 8.99
C VAL A 240 -8.22 -22.51 7.80
N GLU A 241 -7.57 -23.64 8.02
CA GLU A 241 -6.83 -24.35 6.98
C GLU A 241 -7.75 -24.85 5.85
N ALA A 242 -8.95 -25.36 6.20
CA ALA A 242 -9.94 -25.79 5.19
C ALA A 242 -10.42 -24.60 4.33
N SER A 243 -10.59 -23.41 4.93
CA SER A 243 -10.93 -22.22 4.16
C SER A 243 -9.80 -21.79 3.21
N GLY A 244 -8.52 -21.90 3.64
CA GLY A 244 -7.37 -21.65 2.79
C GLY A 244 -7.23 -22.65 1.63
N GLN A 245 -7.52 -23.95 1.89
CA GLN A 245 -7.55 -24.98 0.83
C GLN A 245 -8.67 -24.69 -0.18
N ALA A 246 -9.84 -24.28 0.29
CA ALA A 246 -10.97 -23.93 -0.57
C ALA A 246 -10.64 -22.81 -1.56
N VAL A 247 -9.84 -21.83 -1.16
CA VAL A 247 -9.33 -20.77 -2.08
C VAL A 247 -8.52 -21.39 -3.21
N ALA A 248 -7.56 -22.25 -2.88
CA ALA A 248 -6.73 -22.92 -3.88
C ALA A 248 -7.56 -23.77 -4.83
N ASP A 249 -8.57 -24.48 -4.31
CA ASP A 249 -9.44 -25.37 -5.09
C ASP A 249 -10.34 -24.58 -6.06
N VAL A 250 -10.88 -23.42 -5.64
CA VAL A 250 -11.67 -22.53 -6.52
C VAL A 250 -10.83 -22.04 -7.70
N ILE A 251 -9.59 -21.62 -7.43
CA ILE A 251 -8.68 -21.15 -8.49
C ILE A 251 -8.25 -22.33 -9.38
N ALA A 252 -7.94 -23.48 -8.81
CA ALA A 252 -7.55 -24.69 -9.58
C ALA A 252 -8.69 -25.22 -10.47
N ALA A 253 -9.95 -24.94 -10.09
CA ALA A 253 -11.12 -25.23 -10.93
C ALA A 253 -11.27 -24.24 -12.11
N GLY A 254 -10.33 -23.30 -12.31
CA GLY A 254 -10.33 -22.31 -13.41
C GLY A 254 -11.30 -21.17 -13.22
N MET A 255 -11.72 -20.89 -11.98
CA MET A 255 -12.58 -19.74 -11.66
C MET A 255 -11.72 -18.57 -11.16
N VAL A 256 -12.04 -17.35 -11.63
CA VAL A 256 -11.40 -16.11 -11.17
C VAL A 256 -12.51 -15.21 -10.63
N PRO A 257 -12.85 -15.34 -9.33
CA PRO A 257 -13.79 -14.44 -8.67
C PRO A 257 -13.34 -12.98 -8.72
N ALA A 258 -14.28 -12.05 -8.59
CA ALA A 258 -13.98 -10.63 -8.44
C ALA A 258 -13.18 -10.36 -7.16
N GLY A 259 -13.52 -11.05 -6.07
CA GLY A 259 -12.77 -11.01 -4.82
C GLY A 259 -12.95 -12.30 -4.00
N MET A 260 -11.95 -12.63 -3.17
CA MET A 260 -11.97 -13.77 -2.25
C MET A 260 -11.27 -13.37 -0.95
N GLU A 261 -12.02 -13.41 0.16
CA GLU A 261 -11.58 -12.90 1.47
C GLU A 261 -11.77 -13.95 2.57
N ILE A 262 -10.73 -14.20 3.36
CA ILE A 262 -10.81 -15.05 4.55
C ILE A 262 -10.86 -14.19 5.81
N MET A 263 -11.68 -14.62 6.78
CA MET A 263 -11.65 -14.11 8.14
C MET A 263 -11.67 -15.30 9.11
N ASP A 264 -10.81 -15.25 10.13
CA ASP A 264 -10.82 -16.23 11.22
C ASP A 264 -11.84 -15.87 12.31
N LYS A 265 -11.97 -16.74 13.30
CA LYS A 265 -12.94 -16.60 14.40
C LYS A 265 -12.87 -15.24 15.09
N LEU A 266 -11.66 -14.78 15.45
CA LEU A 266 -11.48 -13.52 16.19
C LEU A 266 -11.91 -12.33 15.33
N ALA A 267 -11.56 -12.35 14.04
CA ALA A 267 -11.98 -11.34 13.07
C ALA A 267 -13.50 -11.36 12.82
N ILE A 268 -14.10 -12.56 12.73
CA ILE A 268 -15.56 -12.74 12.58
C ILE A 268 -16.30 -12.12 13.77
N GLU A 269 -15.91 -12.49 15.00
CA GLU A 269 -16.57 -12.05 16.23
C GLU A 269 -16.48 -10.52 16.41
N ALA A 270 -15.29 -9.95 16.19
CA ALA A 270 -15.08 -8.51 16.28
C ALA A 270 -15.87 -7.74 15.22
N SER A 271 -15.84 -8.23 13.97
CA SER A 271 -16.55 -7.58 12.84
C SER A 271 -18.05 -7.67 13.00
N GLU A 272 -18.58 -8.81 13.48
CA GLU A 272 -20.02 -8.96 13.72
C GLU A 272 -20.49 -8.06 14.86
N ASP A 273 -19.72 -7.96 15.95
CA ASP A 273 -20.04 -7.03 17.03
C ASP A 273 -20.10 -5.58 16.56
N TYR A 274 -19.17 -5.20 15.65
CA TYR A 274 -19.07 -3.84 15.13
C TYR A 274 -20.14 -3.54 14.07
N ALA A 275 -20.26 -4.37 13.02
CA ALA A 275 -21.01 -4.08 11.80
C ALA A 275 -22.39 -4.74 11.72
N LYS A 276 -22.66 -5.78 12.53
CA LYS A 276 -23.90 -6.57 12.50
C LYS A 276 -24.23 -7.09 11.09
N ALA A 277 -23.20 -7.68 10.46
CA ALA A 277 -23.26 -8.17 9.07
C ALA A 277 -24.01 -9.51 8.94
N GLY A 278 -24.40 -10.14 10.03
CA GLY A 278 -25.03 -11.46 10.07
C GLY A 278 -24.01 -12.58 9.89
N TYR A 279 -22.77 -12.38 10.33
CA TYR A 279 -21.73 -13.40 10.30
C TYR A 279 -21.97 -14.48 11.36
N PRO A 280 -21.58 -15.74 11.11
CA PRO A 280 -21.81 -16.85 12.02
C PRO A 280 -20.79 -16.81 13.19
N VAL A 281 -21.16 -16.19 14.29
CA VAL A 281 -20.34 -16.12 15.52
C VAL A 281 -20.05 -17.52 16.05
N GLY A 282 -18.84 -17.73 16.57
CA GLY A 282 -18.38 -19.01 17.13
C GLY A 282 -17.89 -20.02 16.09
N LYS A 283 -17.78 -19.64 14.82
CA LYS A 283 -17.18 -20.43 13.75
C LYS A 283 -15.71 -20.10 13.59
N GLU A 284 -14.92 -21.09 13.15
CA GLU A 284 -13.46 -20.96 13.05
C GLU A 284 -13.00 -20.11 11.86
N ALA A 285 -13.72 -20.18 10.72
CA ALA A 285 -13.43 -19.34 9.56
C ALA A 285 -14.64 -19.11 8.67
N ILE A 286 -14.64 -17.97 7.99
CA ILE A 286 -15.49 -17.70 6.82
C ILE A 286 -14.62 -17.36 5.61
N LEU A 287 -15.15 -17.71 4.43
CA LEU A 287 -14.63 -17.32 3.13
C LEU A 287 -15.74 -16.56 2.39
N LEU A 288 -15.46 -15.31 2.04
CA LEU A 288 -16.31 -14.49 1.18
C LEU A 288 -15.78 -14.58 -0.25
N ILE A 289 -16.67 -14.87 -1.21
CA ILE A 289 -16.33 -14.92 -2.64
C ILE A 289 -17.34 -14.05 -3.37
N GLU A 290 -16.86 -13.22 -4.29
CA GLU A 290 -17.74 -12.45 -5.16
C GLU A 290 -17.49 -12.82 -6.62
N HIS A 291 -18.58 -13.07 -7.36
CA HIS A 291 -18.57 -13.16 -8.81
C HIS A 291 -19.32 -11.97 -9.39
N ASP A 292 -18.78 -11.37 -10.43
CA ASP A 292 -19.37 -10.26 -11.15
C ASP A 292 -19.20 -10.41 -12.66
N GLY A 293 -20.13 -9.84 -13.42
CA GLY A 293 -20.15 -9.92 -14.88
C GLY A 293 -21.56 -10.04 -15.44
N PRO A 294 -21.75 -10.64 -16.64
CA PRO A 294 -23.05 -11.00 -17.18
C PRO A 294 -23.80 -11.98 -16.27
N GLU A 295 -25.12 -11.80 -16.12
CA GLU A 295 -25.95 -12.61 -15.19
C GLU A 295 -25.78 -14.12 -15.40
N VAL A 296 -25.80 -14.57 -16.68
CA VAL A 296 -25.66 -16.00 -17.03
C VAL A 296 -24.30 -16.56 -16.58
N GLU A 297 -23.23 -15.79 -16.71
CA GLU A 297 -21.89 -16.18 -16.27
C GLU A 297 -21.81 -16.26 -14.74
N VAL A 298 -22.35 -15.26 -14.06
CA VAL A 298 -22.36 -15.19 -12.59
C VAL A 298 -23.14 -16.39 -12.02
N ASP A 299 -24.32 -16.71 -12.55
CA ASP A 299 -25.10 -17.86 -12.10
C ASP A 299 -24.36 -19.19 -12.32
N TYR A 300 -23.69 -19.36 -13.45
CA TYR A 300 -22.86 -20.55 -13.72
C TYR A 300 -21.68 -20.66 -12.74
N LEU A 301 -20.97 -19.57 -12.50
CA LEU A 301 -19.84 -19.53 -11.57
C LEU A 301 -20.26 -19.79 -10.13
N LEU A 302 -21.43 -19.27 -9.69
CA LEU A 302 -21.98 -19.53 -8.36
C LEU A 302 -22.24 -21.00 -8.13
N GLN A 303 -22.87 -21.71 -9.10
CA GLN A 303 -23.14 -23.14 -9.00
C GLN A 303 -21.85 -23.94 -8.89
N ARG A 304 -20.84 -23.63 -9.70
CA ARG A 304 -19.54 -24.31 -9.65
C ARG A 304 -18.81 -24.02 -8.33
N THR A 305 -18.84 -22.78 -7.87
CA THR A 305 -18.23 -22.37 -6.60
C THR A 305 -18.86 -23.15 -5.44
N GLU A 306 -20.17 -23.29 -5.39
CA GLU A 306 -20.86 -24.05 -4.34
C GLU A 306 -20.41 -25.52 -4.32
N VAL A 307 -20.26 -26.17 -5.47
CA VAL A 307 -19.77 -27.56 -5.58
C VAL A 307 -18.35 -27.68 -5.01
N VAL A 308 -17.44 -26.78 -5.39
CA VAL A 308 -16.05 -26.80 -4.91
C VAL A 308 -15.99 -26.53 -3.40
N LEU A 309 -16.73 -25.56 -2.89
CA LEU A 309 -16.74 -25.22 -1.47
C LEU A 309 -17.28 -26.36 -0.60
N ARG A 310 -18.34 -27.07 -1.05
CA ARG A 310 -18.85 -28.26 -0.36
C ARG A 310 -17.80 -29.39 -0.34
N ALA A 311 -17.12 -29.61 -1.45
CA ALA A 311 -16.06 -30.62 -1.53
C ALA A 311 -14.87 -30.27 -0.62
N ALA A 312 -14.56 -28.98 -0.45
CA ALA A 312 -13.53 -28.46 0.46
C ALA A 312 -13.95 -28.47 1.94
N GLY A 313 -15.17 -28.89 2.28
CA GLY A 313 -15.64 -29.03 3.66
C GLY A 313 -16.40 -27.82 4.21
N ALA A 314 -16.94 -26.95 3.36
CA ALA A 314 -17.82 -25.88 3.81
C ALA A 314 -19.08 -26.45 4.50
N THR A 315 -19.30 -26.07 5.76
CA THR A 315 -20.44 -26.55 6.59
C THR A 315 -21.72 -25.78 6.33
N GLU A 316 -21.61 -24.52 5.93
CA GLU A 316 -22.73 -23.64 5.54
C GLU A 316 -22.30 -22.80 4.34
N ILE A 317 -23.19 -22.60 3.38
CA ILE A 317 -22.99 -21.71 2.23
C ILE A 317 -24.23 -20.82 2.07
N ARG A 318 -24.02 -19.52 2.05
CA ARG A 318 -25.05 -18.50 1.83
C ARG A 318 -24.68 -17.68 0.61
N VAL A 319 -25.61 -17.58 -0.35
CA VAL A 319 -25.48 -16.72 -1.53
C VAL A 319 -26.33 -15.48 -1.33
N SER A 320 -25.79 -14.30 -1.59
CA SER A 320 -26.53 -13.04 -1.46
C SER A 320 -27.75 -13.01 -2.39
N LYS A 321 -28.92 -12.69 -1.83
CA LYS A 321 -30.22 -12.65 -2.57
C LYS A 321 -30.53 -11.27 -3.14
N SER A 322 -29.77 -10.26 -2.74
CA SER A 322 -29.96 -8.88 -3.15
C SER A 322 -28.65 -8.11 -3.04
N GLU A 323 -28.58 -6.98 -3.73
CA GLU A 323 -27.47 -6.02 -3.61
C GLU A 323 -27.28 -5.56 -2.15
N LYS A 324 -28.36 -5.34 -1.42
CA LYS A 324 -28.30 -4.98 0.00
C LYS A 324 -27.59 -6.05 0.84
N GLU A 325 -27.88 -7.32 0.61
CA GLU A 325 -27.26 -8.44 1.35
C GLU A 325 -25.80 -8.61 0.95
N ARG A 326 -25.47 -8.46 -0.36
CA ARG A 326 -24.10 -8.45 -0.85
C ARG A 326 -23.27 -7.37 -0.17
N LEU A 327 -23.77 -6.15 -0.15
CA LEU A 327 -23.10 -5.01 0.51
C LEU A 327 -22.96 -5.21 2.02
N LEU A 328 -23.91 -5.91 2.66
CA LEU A 328 -23.83 -6.22 4.09
C LEU A 328 -22.69 -7.21 4.39
N PHE A 329 -22.49 -8.25 3.57
CA PHE A 329 -21.36 -9.15 3.71
C PHE A 329 -20.03 -8.39 3.61
N TRP A 330 -19.91 -7.50 2.62
CA TRP A 330 -18.71 -6.67 2.46
C TRP A 330 -18.52 -5.63 3.57
N ALA A 331 -19.62 -5.10 4.11
CA ALA A 331 -19.53 -4.16 5.23
C ALA A 331 -18.88 -4.80 6.46
N GLY A 332 -19.20 -6.05 6.77
CA GLY A 332 -18.55 -6.80 7.84
C GLY A 332 -17.05 -6.98 7.59
N ARG A 333 -16.65 -7.36 6.36
CA ARG A 333 -15.22 -7.52 6.01
C ARG A 333 -14.46 -6.18 6.07
N LYS A 334 -15.03 -5.11 5.54
CA LYS A 334 -14.43 -3.77 5.59
C LYS A 334 -14.35 -3.19 7.01
N ALA A 335 -15.19 -3.68 7.92
CA ALA A 335 -15.17 -3.28 9.32
C ALA A 335 -14.09 -3.98 10.16
N ALA A 336 -13.39 -4.99 9.63
CA ALA A 336 -12.46 -5.81 10.41
C ALA A 336 -11.37 -4.99 11.10
N PHE A 337 -10.73 -4.05 10.39
CA PHE A 337 -9.68 -3.20 10.96
C PHE A 337 -10.21 -2.31 12.12
N PRO A 338 -11.23 -1.47 11.93
CA PRO A 338 -11.75 -0.65 13.04
C PRO A 338 -12.38 -1.48 14.15
N ALA A 339 -12.87 -2.70 13.86
CA ALA A 339 -13.43 -3.60 14.87
C ALA A 339 -12.36 -4.09 15.86
N MET A 340 -11.08 -4.21 15.45
CA MET A 340 -9.99 -4.62 16.34
C MET A 340 -9.83 -3.67 17.52
N GLY A 341 -10.08 -2.37 17.36
CA GLY A 341 -10.06 -1.39 18.44
C GLY A 341 -11.05 -1.64 19.58
N ARG A 342 -12.00 -2.59 19.43
CA ARG A 342 -12.89 -3.03 20.52
C ARG A 342 -12.32 -4.14 21.38
N ILE A 343 -11.32 -4.85 20.87
CA ILE A 343 -10.75 -6.04 21.52
C ILE A 343 -9.28 -5.89 21.88
N SER A 344 -8.61 -4.85 21.37
CA SER A 344 -7.23 -4.50 21.71
C SER A 344 -7.03 -2.99 21.59
N PRO A 345 -6.20 -2.35 22.45
CA PRO A 345 -5.82 -0.95 22.28
C PRO A 345 -5.12 -0.66 20.97
N ASP A 346 -4.22 -1.56 20.58
CA ASP A 346 -3.38 -1.44 19.40
C ASP A 346 -3.36 -2.75 18.61
N TYR A 347 -3.01 -2.66 17.33
CA TYR A 347 -2.70 -3.81 16.48
C TYR A 347 -1.59 -3.46 15.50
N TYR A 348 -0.79 -4.47 15.15
CA TYR A 348 0.27 -4.37 14.15
C TYR A 348 -0.12 -5.23 12.94
N CYS A 349 -0.28 -4.59 11.78
CA CYS A 349 -0.78 -5.25 10.57
C CYS A 349 0.38 -5.66 9.68
N MET A 350 0.52 -6.95 9.40
CA MET A 350 1.47 -7.46 8.42
C MET A 350 0.86 -7.46 7.01
N ASP A 351 1.74 -7.57 5.99
CA ASP A 351 1.33 -7.43 4.58
C ASP A 351 2.18 -8.33 3.65
N GLY A 352 2.51 -9.53 4.09
CA GLY A 352 3.23 -10.49 3.25
C GLY A 352 2.33 -11.12 2.19
N THR A 353 2.87 -11.43 1.02
CA THR A 353 2.13 -12.17 -0.02
C THR A 353 2.73 -13.55 -0.22
N ILE A 354 1.88 -14.55 -0.45
CA ILE A 354 2.28 -15.95 -0.62
C ILE A 354 1.62 -16.59 -1.84
N PRO A 355 2.21 -17.66 -2.40
CA PRO A 355 1.49 -18.49 -3.34
C PRO A 355 0.22 -19.07 -2.69
N ARG A 356 -0.94 -18.95 -3.34
CA ARG A 356 -2.25 -19.36 -2.81
C ARG A 356 -2.31 -20.78 -2.27
N GLY A 357 -1.59 -21.71 -2.91
CA GLY A 357 -1.47 -23.09 -2.44
C GLY A 357 -0.76 -23.25 -1.09
N ALA A 358 -0.07 -22.21 -0.59
CA ALA A 358 0.57 -22.22 0.71
C ALA A 358 -0.32 -21.70 1.85
N LEU A 359 -1.52 -21.15 1.54
CA LEU A 359 -2.41 -20.52 2.52
C LEU A 359 -2.67 -21.39 3.75
N ALA A 360 -3.12 -22.62 3.57
CA ALA A 360 -3.42 -23.52 4.68
C ALA A 360 -2.21 -23.75 5.61
N LYS A 361 -1.03 -23.95 5.01
CA LYS A 361 0.23 -24.15 5.75
C LYS A 361 0.62 -22.89 6.54
N VAL A 362 0.55 -21.72 5.91
CA VAL A 362 0.96 -20.45 6.53
C VAL A 362 0.01 -20.06 7.65
N LEU A 363 -1.31 -20.24 7.48
CA LEU A 363 -2.30 -20.03 8.52
C LEU A 363 -2.05 -20.88 9.78
N GLY A 364 -1.71 -22.17 9.58
CA GLY A 364 -1.31 -23.06 10.68
C GLY A 364 -0.07 -22.55 11.42
N LYS A 365 0.93 -22.03 10.68
CA LYS A 365 2.16 -21.49 11.28
C LYS A 365 1.92 -20.16 12.03
N ILE A 366 1.08 -19.26 11.51
CA ILE A 366 0.70 -18.03 12.21
C ILE A 366 0.05 -18.35 13.56
N ARG A 367 -0.81 -19.38 13.61
CA ARG A 367 -1.41 -19.85 14.86
C ARG A 367 -0.37 -20.42 15.84
N GLU A 368 0.63 -21.17 15.38
CA GLU A 368 1.74 -21.64 16.20
C GLU A 368 2.56 -20.47 16.77
N LEU A 369 2.87 -19.46 15.93
CA LEU A 369 3.57 -18.25 16.34
C LEU A 369 2.75 -17.45 17.38
N SER A 370 1.45 -17.26 17.16
CA SER A 370 0.54 -16.64 18.12
C SER A 370 0.65 -17.27 19.51
N GLY A 371 0.66 -18.61 19.58
CA GLY A 371 0.85 -19.33 20.84
C GLY A 371 2.24 -19.15 21.45
N SER A 372 3.31 -19.15 20.64
CA SER A 372 4.69 -19.02 21.13
C SER A 372 5.03 -17.61 21.62
N TYR A 373 4.47 -16.57 21.00
CA TYR A 373 4.64 -15.18 21.40
C TYR A 373 3.62 -14.72 22.45
N ASP A 374 2.62 -15.54 22.78
CA ASP A 374 1.49 -15.15 23.62
C ASP A 374 0.90 -13.81 23.19
N LEU A 375 0.62 -13.69 21.87
CA LEU A 375 -0.06 -12.57 21.23
C LEU A 375 -1.25 -13.08 20.43
N ARG A 376 -2.41 -12.46 20.62
CA ARG A 376 -3.60 -12.77 19.81
C ARG A 376 -3.43 -12.24 18.39
N VAL A 377 -3.86 -13.04 17.42
CA VAL A 377 -3.85 -12.65 15.99
C VAL A 377 -5.23 -12.79 15.43
N ALA A 378 -5.70 -11.76 14.73
CA ALA A 378 -6.90 -11.82 13.91
C ALA A 378 -6.49 -11.84 12.43
N ASN A 379 -6.89 -12.88 11.70
CA ASN A 379 -6.53 -13.04 10.30
C ASN A 379 -7.64 -12.52 9.39
N VAL A 380 -7.27 -11.57 8.51
CA VAL A 380 -8.17 -10.93 7.56
C VAL A 380 -7.41 -10.79 6.24
N PHE A 381 -7.63 -11.70 5.30
CA PHE A 381 -6.78 -11.89 4.13
C PHE A 381 -7.48 -11.61 2.81
N HIS A 382 -6.77 -10.97 1.87
CA HIS A 382 -7.10 -11.03 0.43
C HIS A 382 -6.65 -12.41 -0.09
N ALA A 383 -7.46 -13.43 0.23
CA ALA A 383 -7.06 -14.81 -0.02
C ALA A 383 -6.94 -15.14 -1.52
N GLY A 384 -7.68 -14.40 -2.35
CA GLY A 384 -7.70 -14.60 -3.80
C GLY A 384 -6.38 -14.32 -4.49
N ASP A 385 -5.61 -13.34 -4.05
CA ASP A 385 -4.28 -12.99 -4.57
C ASP A 385 -3.13 -13.44 -3.65
N GLY A 386 -3.45 -13.93 -2.45
CA GLY A 386 -2.48 -14.44 -1.50
C GLY A 386 -1.88 -13.38 -0.58
N ASN A 387 -2.44 -12.17 -0.56
CA ASN A 387 -2.00 -11.10 0.33
C ASN A 387 -2.59 -11.28 1.73
N LEU A 388 -1.70 -11.34 2.73
CA LEU A 388 -2.01 -11.66 4.12
C LEU A 388 -2.02 -10.42 4.99
N HIS A 389 -3.09 -10.22 5.76
CA HIS A 389 -3.14 -9.18 6.79
C HIS A 389 -3.42 -9.80 8.18
N PRO A 390 -2.47 -10.54 8.77
CA PRO A 390 -2.57 -10.90 10.17
C PRO A 390 -2.43 -9.64 11.03
N LEU A 391 -3.43 -9.38 11.86
CA LEU A 391 -3.49 -8.28 12.81
C LEU A 391 -3.00 -8.78 14.16
N LEU A 392 -1.77 -8.44 14.53
CA LEU A 392 -1.15 -8.83 15.79
C LEU A 392 -1.63 -7.84 16.86
N LEU A 393 -2.42 -8.32 17.80
CA LEU A 393 -3.06 -7.50 18.83
C LEU A 393 -2.11 -7.31 20.01
N TYR A 394 -1.85 -6.07 20.40
CA TYR A 394 -0.95 -5.73 21.51
C TYR A 394 -1.45 -4.49 22.27
N ASP A 395 -0.84 -4.19 23.41
CA ASP A 395 -1.06 -2.95 24.16
C ASP A 395 0.26 -2.15 24.20
N GLY A 396 0.34 -1.06 23.45
CA GLY A 396 1.51 -0.18 23.42
C GLY A 396 1.87 0.46 24.76
N ASN A 397 0.97 0.42 25.75
CA ASN A 397 1.27 0.87 27.12
C ASN A 397 2.00 -0.19 27.96
N VAL A 398 2.04 -1.45 27.51
CA VAL A 398 2.77 -2.54 28.15
C VAL A 398 4.19 -2.61 27.59
N PRO A 399 5.23 -2.35 28.41
CA PRO A 399 6.61 -2.39 27.92
C PRO A 399 6.96 -3.74 27.31
N GLY A 400 7.52 -3.73 26.09
CA GLY A 400 7.97 -4.90 25.35
C GLY A 400 6.91 -5.57 24.46
N GLU A 401 5.64 -5.19 24.55
CA GLU A 401 4.61 -5.79 23.66
C GLU A 401 4.72 -5.35 22.21
N LEU A 402 5.05 -4.09 21.94
CA LEU A 402 5.31 -3.63 20.57
C LEU A 402 6.50 -4.39 19.96
N GLU A 403 7.60 -4.51 20.68
CA GLU A 403 8.79 -5.24 20.23
C GLU A 403 8.48 -6.73 19.97
N LYS A 404 7.63 -7.35 20.80
CA LYS A 404 7.13 -8.72 20.57
C LYS A 404 6.32 -8.81 19.27
N ALA A 405 5.41 -7.84 19.04
CA ALA A 405 4.61 -7.80 17.82
C ALA A 405 5.48 -7.60 16.58
N GLU A 406 6.48 -6.72 16.64
CA GLU A 406 7.46 -6.53 15.55
C GLU A 406 8.27 -7.81 15.27
N GLN A 407 8.74 -8.49 16.29
CA GLN A 407 9.51 -9.73 16.13
C GLN A 407 8.65 -10.84 15.52
N MET A 408 7.43 -11.04 16.02
CA MET A 408 6.49 -12.00 15.46
C MET A 408 6.13 -11.64 14.01
N GLY A 409 5.90 -10.37 13.73
CA GLY A 409 5.64 -9.88 12.37
C GLY A 409 6.79 -10.18 11.42
N ALA A 410 8.03 -9.96 11.85
CA ALA A 410 9.21 -10.28 11.05
C ALA A 410 9.32 -11.78 10.77
N GLU A 411 8.97 -12.68 11.71
CA GLU A 411 8.94 -14.13 11.48
C GLU A 411 7.84 -14.52 10.48
N ILE A 412 6.66 -13.89 10.54
CA ILE A 412 5.60 -14.11 9.57
C ILE A 412 6.04 -13.70 8.16
N LEU A 413 6.67 -12.53 8.02
CA LEU A 413 7.17 -12.05 6.72
C LEU A 413 8.28 -12.94 6.15
N LYS A 414 9.20 -13.42 6.99
CA LYS A 414 10.21 -14.41 6.57
C LYS A 414 9.55 -15.71 6.11
N LEU A 415 8.53 -16.19 6.82
CA LEU A 415 7.76 -17.35 6.40
C LEU A 415 7.11 -17.14 5.02
N CYS A 416 6.61 -15.92 4.72
CA CYS A 416 6.06 -15.61 3.40
C CYS A 416 7.12 -15.78 2.30
N VAL A 417 8.34 -15.28 2.53
CA VAL A 417 9.47 -15.45 1.59
C VAL A 417 9.85 -16.94 1.45
N ASP A 418 9.94 -17.68 2.56
CA ASP A 418 10.34 -19.09 2.57
C ASP A 418 9.39 -20.01 1.79
N VAL A 419 8.12 -19.65 1.69
CA VAL A 419 7.15 -20.40 0.86
C VAL A 419 7.09 -19.94 -0.59
N GLY A 420 7.99 -19.04 -1.00
CA GLY A 420 8.08 -18.52 -2.38
C GLY A 420 7.23 -17.27 -2.63
N GLY A 421 6.88 -16.55 -1.57
CA GLY A 421 6.19 -15.29 -1.61
C GLY A 421 7.12 -14.07 -1.44
N VAL A 422 6.58 -12.95 -0.96
CA VAL A 422 7.29 -11.67 -0.82
C VAL A 422 6.95 -10.96 0.49
N LEU A 423 7.81 -10.03 0.92
CA LEU A 423 7.68 -9.27 2.17
C LEU A 423 6.49 -8.32 2.20
N THR A 424 6.03 -7.82 1.07
CA THR A 424 4.95 -6.84 0.98
C THR A 424 4.06 -7.12 -0.22
N GLY A 425 2.74 -7.00 -0.03
CA GLY A 425 1.74 -7.16 -1.09
C GLY A 425 1.29 -5.82 -1.66
N GLU A 426 0.87 -4.91 -0.78
CA GLU A 426 0.25 -3.64 -1.18
C GLU A 426 0.63 -2.44 -0.30
N HIS A 427 1.23 -2.65 0.90
CA HIS A 427 1.56 -1.56 1.82
C HIS A 427 2.90 -0.88 1.53
N GLY A 428 3.76 -1.50 0.72
CA GLY A 428 5.15 -1.08 0.54
C GLY A 428 6.08 -1.60 1.64
N VAL A 429 7.36 -1.38 1.46
CA VAL A 429 8.44 -1.75 2.39
C VAL A 429 8.60 -0.72 3.51
N GLY A 430 8.63 0.55 3.14
CA GLY A 430 8.78 1.69 4.03
C GLY A 430 9.99 1.58 4.96
N ILE A 431 9.78 1.92 6.23
CA ILE A 431 10.73 1.67 7.33
C ILE A 431 10.45 0.30 7.98
N GLU A 432 9.21 -0.13 7.97
CA GLU A 432 8.73 -1.33 8.65
C GLU A 432 9.47 -2.59 8.20
N LYS A 433 9.56 -2.82 6.89
CA LYS A 433 10.10 -4.05 6.30
C LYS A 433 11.53 -3.86 5.75
N ARG A 434 12.07 -2.65 5.84
CA ARG A 434 13.37 -2.26 5.27
C ARG A 434 14.49 -3.23 5.61
N ASP A 435 14.61 -3.60 6.88
CA ASP A 435 15.72 -4.44 7.34
C ASP A 435 15.55 -5.91 6.93
N LEU A 436 14.32 -6.32 6.54
CA LEU A 436 14.01 -7.64 5.98
C LEU A 436 14.30 -7.76 4.48
N MET A 437 14.57 -6.65 3.79
CA MET A 437 14.93 -6.69 2.36
C MET A 437 16.14 -7.59 2.08
N THR A 438 17.10 -7.66 3.02
CA THR A 438 18.26 -8.56 2.92
C THR A 438 17.91 -10.04 3.08
N TYR A 439 16.72 -10.36 3.61
CA TYR A 439 16.23 -11.73 3.68
C TYR A 439 15.65 -12.20 2.34
N GLN A 440 14.94 -11.33 1.63
CA GLN A 440 14.33 -11.66 0.35
C GLN A 440 15.30 -11.49 -0.84
N PHE A 441 16.15 -10.47 -0.82
CA PHE A 441 17.01 -10.07 -1.93
C PHE A 441 18.49 -10.25 -1.59
N ASN A 442 19.26 -10.78 -2.54
CA ASN A 442 20.71 -10.81 -2.42
C ASN A 442 21.33 -9.42 -2.66
N GLU A 443 22.63 -9.30 -2.41
CA GLU A 443 23.37 -8.04 -2.57
C GLU A 443 23.26 -7.43 -3.95
N ARG A 444 23.34 -8.25 -5.01
CA ARG A 444 23.29 -7.76 -6.40
C ARG A 444 21.91 -7.22 -6.76
N ASP A 445 20.84 -7.83 -6.22
CA ASP A 445 19.46 -7.37 -6.44
C ASP A 445 19.27 -6.01 -5.77
N LEU A 446 19.74 -5.86 -4.52
CA LEU A 446 19.66 -4.60 -3.78
C LEU A 446 20.52 -3.51 -4.44
N ASP A 447 21.70 -3.86 -4.95
CA ASP A 447 22.56 -2.93 -5.70
C ASP A 447 21.85 -2.46 -6.98
N ALA A 448 21.21 -3.36 -7.73
CA ALA A 448 20.48 -2.99 -8.95
C ALA A 448 19.33 -2.01 -8.64
N MET A 449 18.55 -2.27 -7.60
CA MET A 449 17.48 -1.36 -7.15
C MET A 449 18.07 -0.01 -6.72
N GLN A 450 19.19 -0.01 -6.00
CA GLN A 450 19.85 1.21 -5.57
C GLN A 450 20.43 2.01 -6.75
N TYR A 451 20.97 1.36 -7.80
CA TYR A 451 21.37 2.06 -9.02
C TYR A 451 20.20 2.77 -9.70
N VAL A 452 19.02 2.14 -9.74
CA VAL A 452 17.82 2.80 -10.24
C VAL A 452 17.51 4.04 -9.39
N LYS A 453 17.50 3.91 -8.06
CA LYS A 453 17.29 5.06 -7.15
C LYS A 453 18.27 6.19 -7.45
N CYS A 454 19.56 5.88 -7.57
CA CYS A 454 20.61 6.89 -7.83
C CYS A 454 20.48 7.55 -9.22
N SER A 455 19.88 6.86 -10.21
CA SER A 455 19.63 7.44 -11.53
C SER A 455 18.53 8.52 -11.50
N PHE A 456 17.61 8.45 -10.55
CA PHE A 456 16.53 9.42 -10.36
C PHE A 456 16.84 10.48 -9.30
N ASP A 457 17.73 10.17 -8.35
CA ASP A 457 18.00 11.00 -7.17
C ASP A 457 19.41 10.71 -6.65
N ALA A 458 20.40 11.31 -7.30
CA ALA A 458 21.83 11.09 -7.03
C ALA A 458 22.25 11.54 -5.61
N GLU A 459 21.63 12.60 -5.09
CA GLU A 459 21.88 13.14 -3.74
C GLU A 459 21.08 12.43 -2.65
N SER A 460 20.23 11.47 -3.02
CA SER A 460 19.37 10.72 -2.08
C SER A 460 18.51 11.62 -1.17
N LEU A 461 17.86 12.63 -1.77
CA LEU A 461 17.01 13.58 -1.08
C LEU A 461 15.54 13.15 -0.99
N LEU A 462 15.06 12.32 -1.95
CA LEU A 462 13.68 11.83 -1.98
C LEU A 462 13.52 10.65 -1.04
N ASN A 463 12.72 10.82 -0.02
CA ASN A 463 12.28 9.82 0.95
C ASN A 463 13.45 8.93 1.50
N PRO A 464 14.59 9.49 1.91
CA PRO A 464 15.75 8.71 2.29
C PRO A 464 15.53 7.92 3.59
N GLY A 465 16.24 6.80 3.72
CA GLY A 465 16.18 5.91 4.90
C GLY A 465 15.01 4.93 4.87
N LYS A 466 14.28 4.82 3.75
CA LYS A 466 13.17 3.90 3.53
C LYS A 466 13.49 2.91 2.42
N MET A 467 12.79 1.78 2.38
CA MET A 467 12.92 0.67 1.44
C MET A 467 14.28 -0.04 1.50
N PHE A 468 15.39 0.70 1.47
CA PHE A 468 16.72 0.12 1.45
C PHE A 468 17.35 0.05 2.83
N PRO A 469 18.05 -1.03 3.17
CA PRO A 469 18.83 -1.13 4.42
C PRO A 469 19.82 0.03 4.55
N VAL A 470 19.97 0.57 5.76
CA VAL A 470 20.62 1.86 6.08
C VAL A 470 22.10 1.96 5.66
N LEU A 471 22.77 0.85 5.37
CA LEU A 471 24.19 0.80 5.05
C LEU A 471 24.55 1.20 3.61
N ARG A 472 23.56 1.54 2.76
CA ARG A 472 23.79 1.84 1.34
C ARG A 472 23.23 3.21 0.97
N ARG A 473 24.13 4.12 0.56
CA ARG A 473 23.79 5.47 0.10
C ARG A 473 24.12 5.62 -1.36
N CYS A 474 23.33 6.42 -2.11
CA CYS A 474 23.62 6.72 -3.52
C CYS A 474 25.03 7.31 -3.73
N ALA A 475 25.51 8.15 -2.80
CA ALA A 475 26.86 8.68 -2.82
C ALA A 475 27.98 7.60 -2.77
N GLU A 476 27.68 6.44 -2.20
CA GLU A 476 28.60 5.30 -2.18
C GLU A 476 28.61 4.54 -3.51
N PHE A 477 27.55 4.63 -4.29
CA PHE A 477 27.43 4.05 -5.62
C PHE A 477 27.83 5.01 -6.74
N GLY A 478 27.48 6.31 -6.65
CA GLY A 478 27.76 7.33 -7.66
C GLY A 478 29.18 7.86 -7.62
N SER A 479 29.76 7.99 -6.43
CA SER A 479 31.17 8.37 -6.22
C SER A 479 31.98 7.22 -5.70
N MET A 480 32.16 6.17 -6.52
CA MET A 480 33.16 5.14 -6.29
C MET A 480 33.07 4.33 -5.01
N HIS A 481 32.75 3.05 -5.13
CA HIS A 481 33.22 2.07 -4.16
C HIS A 481 34.75 2.13 -4.04
N ILE A 482 35.24 2.87 -3.06
CA ILE A 482 36.62 2.82 -2.66
C ILE A 482 36.79 1.68 -1.66
N HIS A 483 36.85 0.45 -2.14
CA HIS A 483 37.29 -0.66 -1.32
C HIS A 483 38.76 -0.54 -1.03
N GLY A 484 39.13 -0.21 0.22
CA GLY A 484 40.49 -0.08 0.66
C GLY A 484 41.29 1.02 -0.03
N GLY A 485 40.65 2.13 -0.44
CA GLY A 485 41.32 3.26 -1.10
C GLY A 485 41.63 3.07 -2.59
N LYS A 486 41.08 2.00 -3.22
CA LYS A 486 41.24 1.75 -4.65
C LYS A 486 39.96 1.99 -5.41
N VAL A 487 40.04 2.82 -6.44
CA VAL A 487 38.96 3.13 -7.37
C VAL A 487 38.86 1.99 -8.38
N PRO A 488 37.71 1.30 -8.52
CA PRO A 488 37.50 0.37 -9.63
C PRO A 488 37.51 1.17 -10.94
N PHE A 489 38.21 0.69 -11.93
CA PHE A 489 38.28 1.27 -13.28
C PHE A 489 38.64 2.77 -13.30
N PRO A 490 39.82 3.17 -12.82
CA PRO A 490 40.25 4.58 -12.74
C PRO A 490 40.39 5.25 -14.12
N GLU A 491 40.43 4.46 -15.19
CA GLU A 491 40.57 4.88 -16.59
C GLU A 491 39.23 5.30 -17.24
N LEU A 492 38.08 5.00 -16.63
CA LEU A 492 36.79 5.40 -17.18
C LEU A 492 36.44 6.84 -16.79
N GLU A 493 36.08 7.64 -17.80
CA GLU A 493 35.48 8.97 -17.57
C GLU A 493 34.22 8.84 -16.78
N ARG A 494 34.00 9.72 -15.81
CA ARG A 494 32.88 9.73 -14.89
C ARG A 494 32.09 11.00 -15.11
N PHE A 495 30.81 10.81 -15.30
CA PHE A 495 29.86 11.87 -15.50
C PHE A 495 29.19 12.26 -14.18
#